data_fd18b974e2eef13f781cd2bbf997f595
#
_entry.id   fd18b974e2eef13f781cd2bbf997f595
#
_cell.length_a   1.000
_cell.length_b   1.000
_cell.length_c   1.000
_cell.angle_alpha   90.00
_cell.angle_beta   90.00
_cell.angle_gamma   90.00
#
_symmetry.space_group_name_H-M   'P 1'
#
loop_
_entity.id
_entity.type
_entity.pdbx_description
1 polymer ?
#
loop_
_entity_poly.entity_id
_entity_poly.type
_entity_poly.pdbx_seq_one_letter_code
_entity_poly.pdbx_strand_id
1 'polypeptide(L)'
;MIASECPPQPDQPGRTVAVGPARTRWIRGHRTALLWLAFVASSAGAQTLRDAVERAWERQPAAQAQRYRLLELAARTQAANAWWPSPPAIGLSERNDRFNRNGGAREVEAELSVPLWLPGQRQRESALAGAEQDLQRDAQDSARWQLAGEVRESYWQARGAEAERAAALRRLDDAVALASDVERRFKAGDLARTDFNQAKGAEHAARSGANEAEVRVARALLVFTAITALESLPTGEESLVVDPPPLTEHPALRQLDRVAGVAEARMRLATDTLRENPELNLAYRRERSSNSEAYGGSVTFGIRIPLATDARNAPKIAAANAEFIEARTAHARLRDQFQAELLASQRELQQAQAALVLAQERQRLTAETEGLLAKAFNLGEIDLATRLRTATERYAADADTIRTRLESGRAISRLNQAHGVLP
;
A
#
# COMPACT_ATOMS: atom_id res chain seq x y z
N MET A 1 36.61 -27.29 9.16
CA MET A 1 38.06 -27.05 9.26
C MET A 1 38.47 -26.25 8.06
N ILE A 2 38.78 -25.03 8.24
CA ILE A 2 39.88 -24.16 7.97
C ILE A 2 39.34 -22.73 8.06
N ALA A 3 39.74 -22.09 9.14
CA ALA A 3 39.63 -20.65 9.36
C ALA A 3 40.73 -19.95 8.52
N SER A 4 40.41 -18.76 7.98
CA SER A 4 41.41 -17.83 7.50
C SER A 4 41.09 -16.43 7.99
N GLU A 5 42.07 -15.94 8.73
CA GLU A 5 42.18 -14.72 9.47
C GLU A 5 42.21 -13.46 8.58
N CYS A 6 41.70 -12.38 9.14
CA CYS A 6 41.76 -11.02 8.62
C CYS A 6 43.09 -10.36 9.10
N PRO A 7 43.87 -9.62 8.28
CA PRO A 7 45.02 -8.87 8.70
C PRO A 7 44.66 -7.44 9.18
N PRO A 8 45.51 -6.83 10.07
CA PRO A 8 45.25 -5.56 10.72
C PRO A 8 45.66 -4.33 9.88
N GLN A 9 44.98 -3.19 10.17
CA GLN A 9 45.32 -1.87 9.64
C GLN A 9 46.56 -1.27 10.29
N PRO A 10 47.36 -0.45 9.57
CA PRO A 10 48.46 0.28 10.15
C PRO A 10 48.09 1.67 10.69
N ASP A 11 48.74 2.02 11.80
CA ASP A 11 48.75 3.28 12.53
C ASP A 11 49.18 4.50 11.68
N GLN A 12 48.56 5.65 11.96
CA GLN A 12 49.04 6.97 11.52
C GLN A 12 49.64 7.75 12.72
N PRO A 13 50.79 8.40 12.55
CA PRO A 13 51.42 9.18 13.61
C PRO A 13 50.93 10.63 13.66
N GLY A 14 50.95 11.17 14.88
CA GLY A 14 50.47 12.47 15.28
C GLY A 14 51.18 13.70 14.68
N ARG A 15 50.48 14.81 14.70
CA ARG A 15 51.06 16.16 14.63
C ARG A 15 50.53 17.02 15.79
N THR A 16 51.42 17.29 16.71
CA THR A 16 51.34 18.33 17.74
C THR A 16 51.56 19.72 17.12
N VAL A 17 50.72 20.69 17.42
CA VAL A 17 51.04 22.12 17.32
C VAL A 17 50.53 22.85 18.56
N ALA A 18 51.40 23.74 19.01
CA ALA A 18 51.59 24.33 20.31
C ALA A 18 50.55 25.40 20.74
N VAL A 19 50.55 25.57 22.04
CA VAL A 19 49.87 26.49 22.94
C VAL A 19 50.38 27.93 22.80
N GLY A 20 49.47 28.92 22.96
CA GLY A 20 49.80 30.29 23.33
C GLY A 20 48.63 30.94 24.08
N PRO A 21 48.86 31.65 25.21
CA PRO A 21 47.84 32.08 26.13
C PRO A 21 47.44 33.57 25.94
N ALA A 22 46.18 33.89 26.13
CA ALA A 22 45.79 35.30 26.40
C ALA A 22 44.51 35.41 27.26
N ARG A 23 44.82 35.74 28.50
CA ARG A 23 44.21 36.74 29.40
C ARG A 23 42.70 36.85 29.52
N THR A 24 42.31 36.47 30.72
CA THR A 24 41.15 36.85 31.56
C THR A 24 40.64 38.29 31.44
N ARG A 25 39.33 38.44 31.35
CA ARG A 25 38.60 39.55 31.95
C ARG A 25 37.25 39.08 32.53
N TRP A 26 37.14 39.17 33.85
CA TRP A 26 35.95 38.97 34.65
C TRP A 26 34.96 40.13 34.40
N ILE A 27 33.68 39.78 34.07
CA ILE A 27 32.56 40.66 34.39
C ILE A 27 31.45 39.76 34.95
N ARG A 28 31.13 39.99 36.26
CA ARG A 28 29.97 39.44 36.95
C ARG A 28 28.70 39.99 36.33
N GLY A 29 27.73 39.14 36.02
CA GLY A 29 26.38 39.49 35.69
C GLY A 29 25.48 38.31 35.94
N HIS A 30 24.85 38.26 37.15
CA HIS A 30 23.77 37.35 37.46
C HIS A 30 22.61 37.62 36.50
N ARG A 31 22.28 36.65 35.65
CA ARG A 31 20.97 36.59 34.99
C ARG A 31 20.48 35.15 35.09
N THR A 32 19.50 34.95 35.94
CA THR A 32 18.63 33.79 36.06
C THR A 32 18.16 33.34 34.69
N ALA A 33 18.75 32.23 34.19
CA ALA A 33 18.23 31.53 33.04
C ALA A 33 17.01 30.73 33.51
N LEU A 34 15.80 31.29 33.33
CA LEU A 34 14.56 30.56 33.31
C LEU A 34 14.61 29.56 32.15
N LEU A 35 14.86 28.30 32.46
CA LEU A 35 14.64 27.15 31.57
C LEU A 35 13.12 27.10 31.29
N TRP A 36 12.72 27.68 30.16
CA TRP A 36 11.47 27.33 29.52
C TRP A 36 11.63 25.92 28.98
N LEU A 37 11.21 24.92 29.79
CA LEU A 37 10.80 23.63 29.25
C LEU A 37 9.55 23.92 28.40
N ALA A 38 9.76 24.10 27.09
CA ALA A 38 8.70 24.01 26.12
C ALA A 38 8.23 22.55 26.12
N PHE A 39 7.27 22.27 26.98
CA PHE A 39 6.42 21.10 26.91
C PHE A 39 5.69 21.23 25.57
N VAL A 40 6.25 20.65 24.52
CA VAL A 40 5.51 20.39 23.29
C VAL A 40 4.40 19.43 23.71
N ALA A 41 3.29 19.98 24.17
CA ALA A 41 2.04 19.28 24.20
C ALA A 41 1.77 18.91 22.74
N SER A 42 2.18 17.71 22.36
CA SER A 42 1.61 17.04 21.20
C SER A 42 0.12 17.10 21.44
N SER A 43 -0.56 18.04 20.78
CA SER A 43 -2.00 18.01 20.66
C SER A 43 -2.32 16.62 20.12
N ALA A 44 -2.76 15.72 20.98
CA ALA A 44 -3.43 14.50 20.59
C ALA A 44 -4.74 14.95 19.93
N GLY A 45 -4.63 15.55 18.75
CA GLY A 45 -5.75 15.77 17.86
C GLY A 45 -6.36 14.39 17.63
N ALA A 46 -7.66 14.30 17.74
CA ALA A 46 -8.39 13.07 17.48
C ALA A 46 -7.88 12.50 16.15
N GLN A 47 -7.20 11.35 16.21
CA GLN A 47 -6.68 10.69 15.01
C GLN A 47 -7.85 10.33 14.13
N THR A 48 -7.78 10.74 12.86
CA THR A 48 -8.81 10.45 11.86
C THR A 48 -8.45 9.18 11.07
N LEU A 49 -9.43 8.62 10.35
CA LEU A 49 -9.16 7.50 9.45
C LEU A 49 -8.17 7.89 8.34
N ARG A 50 -8.19 9.16 7.93
CA ARG A 50 -7.19 9.73 7.02
C ARG A 50 -5.78 9.63 7.58
N ASP A 51 -5.57 10.00 8.84
CA ASP A 51 -4.25 9.92 9.49
C ASP A 51 -3.76 8.46 9.54
N ALA A 52 -4.68 7.51 9.76
CA ALA A 52 -4.37 6.10 9.73
C ALA A 52 -3.88 5.63 8.34
N VAL A 53 -4.54 6.08 7.27
CA VAL A 53 -4.13 5.77 5.88
C VAL A 53 -2.77 6.42 5.55
N GLU A 54 -2.53 7.67 5.95
CA GLU A 54 -1.23 8.33 5.68
C GLU A 54 -0.08 7.62 6.40
N ARG A 55 -0.25 7.23 7.67
CA ARG A 55 0.75 6.46 8.40
C ARG A 55 0.98 5.07 7.80
N ALA A 56 -0.10 4.39 7.39
CA ALA A 56 0.01 3.12 6.70
C ALA A 56 0.75 3.28 5.37
N TRP A 57 0.51 4.37 4.63
CA TRP A 57 1.18 4.65 3.36
C TRP A 57 2.68 4.85 3.53
N GLU A 58 3.13 5.61 4.53
CA GLU A 58 4.56 5.83 4.80
C GLU A 58 5.36 4.52 4.98
N ARG A 59 4.70 3.46 5.41
CA ARG A 59 5.31 2.12 5.61
C ARG A 59 5.26 1.22 4.39
N GLN A 60 4.49 1.60 3.35
CA GLN A 60 4.37 0.80 2.14
C GLN A 60 5.69 0.78 1.35
N PRO A 61 6.11 -0.39 0.84
CA PRO A 61 7.29 -0.48 -0.03
C PRO A 61 7.21 0.46 -1.24
N ALA A 62 5.99 0.65 -1.79
CA ALA A 62 5.75 1.56 -2.90
C ALA A 62 6.07 3.01 -2.56
N ALA A 63 5.69 3.48 -1.36
CA ALA A 63 6.01 4.83 -0.89
C ALA A 63 7.51 5.03 -0.67
N GLN A 64 8.19 4.04 -0.06
CA GLN A 64 9.63 4.11 0.19
C GLN A 64 10.45 4.03 -1.09
N ALA A 65 10.01 3.25 -2.08
CA ALA A 65 10.65 3.15 -3.39
C ALA A 65 10.35 4.34 -4.32
N GLN A 66 9.36 5.18 -4.00
CA GLN A 66 8.85 6.25 -4.87
C GLN A 66 9.96 7.16 -5.41
N ARG A 67 10.85 7.62 -4.54
CA ARG A 67 11.96 8.49 -4.93
C ARG A 67 12.83 7.88 -6.03
N TYR A 68 13.18 6.61 -5.89
CA TYR A 68 14.04 5.93 -6.85
C TYR A 68 13.31 5.60 -8.14
N ARG A 69 12.01 5.31 -8.08
CA ARG A 69 11.17 5.15 -9.28
C ARG A 69 11.07 6.45 -10.08
N LEU A 70 10.88 7.58 -9.42
CA LEU A 70 10.89 8.88 -10.10
C LEU A 70 12.24 9.21 -10.72
N LEU A 71 13.36 8.90 -10.06
CA LEU A 71 14.70 9.05 -10.63
C LEU A 71 14.93 8.13 -11.83
N GLU A 72 14.48 6.88 -11.76
CA GLU A 72 14.52 5.93 -12.89
C GLU A 72 13.78 6.49 -14.12
N LEU A 73 12.54 6.95 -13.93
CA LEU A 73 11.73 7.49 -15.02
C LEU A 73 12.30 8.80 -15.59
N ALA A 74 12.84 9.66 -14.73
CA ALA A 74 13.55 10.86 -15.19
C ALA A 74 14.78 10.50 -16.02
N ALA A 75 15.56 9.50 -15.61
CA ALA A 75 16.72 9.01 -16.37
C ALA A 75 16.29 8.38 -17.70
N ARG A 76 15.19 7.62 -17.75
CA ARG A 76 14.63 7.09 -19.00
C ARG A 76 14.20 8.19 -19.96
N THR A 77 13.54 9.24 -19.45
CA THR A 77 13.18 10.42 -20.25
C THR A 77 14.41 11.13 -20.79
N GLN A 78 15.47 11.25 -19.97
CA GLN A 78 16.74 11.81 -20.41
C GLN A 78 17.38 10.96 -21.51
N ALA A 79 17.37 9.64 -21.36
CA ALA A 79 17.89 8.71 -22.36
C ALA A 79 17.10 8.78 -23.68
N ALA A 80 15.75 8.83 -23.62
CA ALA A 80 14.90 8.97 -24.81
C ALA A 80 15.14 10.31 -25.54
N ASN A 81 15.63 11.33 -24.86
CA ASN A 81 15.98 12.63 -25.43
C ASN A 81 17.47 12.82 -25.71
N ALA A 82 18.29 11.78 -25.54
CA ALA A 82 19.72 11.83 -25.81
C ALA A 82 20.04 12.11 -27.29
N TRP A 83 21.28 12.50 -27.56
CA TRP A 83 21.75 12.76 -28.92
C TRP A 83 21.78 11.49 -29.77
N TRP A 84 22.07 10.35 -29.15
CA TRP A 84 22.16 9.03 -29.79
C TRP A 84 21.21 8.03 -29.12
N PRO A 85 20.70 7.04 -29.83
CA PRO A 85 19.80 6.02 -29.31
C PRO A 85 20.47 5.07 -28.31
N SER A 86 21.78 4.87 -28.45
CA SER A 86 22.63 4.14 -27.50
C SER A 86 24.03 4.77 -27.47
N PRO A 87 24.85 4.52 -26.42
CA PRO A 87 26.16 5.11 -26.29
C PRO A 87 27.06 4.77 -27.49
N PRO A 88 27.87 5.73 -27.99
CA PRO A 88 28.94 5.43 -28.94
C PRO A 88 29.92 4.42 -28.38
N ALA A 89 30.47 3.57 -29.23
CA ALA A 89 31.41 2.52 -28.85
C ALA A 89 32.78 2.75 -29.53
N ILE A 90 33.84 2.46 -28.78
CA ILE A 90 35.21 2.46 -29.35
C ILE A 90 35.69 1.01 -29.37
N GLY A 91 36.07 0.58 -30.57
CA GLY A 91 36.71 -0.72 -30.84
C GLY A 91 38.22 -0.54 -31.00
N LEU A 92 39.01 -1.42 -30.44
CA LEU A 92 40.43 -1.53 -30.65
C LEU A 92 40.75 -2.96 -31.06
N SER A 93 41.39 -3.15 -32.19
CA SER A 93 41.79 -4.48 -32.65
C SER A 93 43.25 -4.51 -33.09
N GLU A 94 43.93 -5.61 -32.81
CA GLU A 94 45.26 -5.91 -33.29
C GLU A 94 45.24 -7.26 -33.98
N ARG A 95 45.73 -7.29 -35.20
CA ARG A 95 45.92 -8.50 -35.98
C ARG A 95 47.41 -8.64 -36.33
N ASN A 96 47.98 -9.83 -36.08
CA ASN A 96 49.36 -10.14 -36.44
C ASN A 96 49.48 -11.60 -36.90
N ASP A 97 50.58 -11.92 -37.60
CA ASP A 97 50.86 -13.24 -38.15
C ASP A 97 51.83 -14.09 -37.29
N ARG A 98 52.08 -13.71 -36.05
CA ARG A 98 53.05 -14.31 -35.12
C ARG A 98 52.90 -15.82 -34.95
N PHE A 99 51.66 -16.31 -34.95
CA PHE A 99 51.33 -17.72 -34.70
C PHE A 99 51.25 -18.55 -36.00
N ASN A 100 51.43 -17.92 -37.17
CA ASN A 100 51.36 -18.59 -38.48
C ASN A 100 52.66 -18.49 -39.22
N ARG A 101 52.88 -17.43 -40.01
CA ARG A 101 54.06 -17.26 -40.88
C ARG A 101 55.18 -16.45 -40.24
N ASN A 102 54.86 -15.65 -39.24
CA ASN A 102 55.78 -14.71 -38.57
C ASN A 102 56.62 -13.86 -39.56
N GLY A 103 55.98 -13.48 -40.67
CA GLY A 103 56.57 -12.61 -41.71
C GLY A 103 56.56 -11.12 -41.36
N GLY A 104 56.01 -10.78 -40.20
CA GLY A 104 55.93 -9.43 -39.65
C GLY A 104 54.72 -8.62 -40.11
N ALA A 105 53.67 -9.29 -40.59
CA ALA A 105 52.41 -8.64 -40.83
C ALA A 105 51.76 -8.19 -39.51
N ARG A 106 51.41 -6.92 -39.45
CA ARG A 106 50.78 -6.33 -38.28
C ARG A 106 49.77 -5.27 -38.68
N GLU A 107 48.60 -5.33 -38.10
CA GLU A 107 47.51 -4.38 -38.28
C GLU A 107 47.01 -3.95 -36.94
N VAL A 108 46.85 -2.65 -36.70
CA VAL A 108 46.22 -2.07 -35.52
C VAL A 108 45.10 -1.17 -36.04
N GLU A 109 43.90 -1.38 -35.56
CA GLU A 109 42.73 -0.61 -35.91
C GLU A 109 42.07 -0.03 -34.69
N ALA A 110 41.72 1.26 -34.73
CA ALA A 110 40.89 1.95 -33.80
C ALA A 110 39.60 2.39 -34.49
N GLU A 111 38.45 1.93 -33.99
CA GLU A 111 37.14 2.23 -34.59
C GLU A 111 36.29 2.99 -33.60
N LEU A 112 35.56 4.01 -34.05
CA LEU A 112 34.49 4.70 -33.37
C LEU A 112 33.18 4.38 -34.09
N SER A 113 32.24 3.77 -33.40
CA SER A 113 30.87 3.48 -33.86
C SER A 113 29.87 4.36 -33.14
N VAL A 114 29.07 5.11 -33.91
CA VAL A 114 28.04 6.03 -33.41
C VAL A 114 26.68 5.61 -33.95
N PRO A 115 25.78 5.10 -33.12
CA PRO A 115 24.42 4.75 -33.54
C PRO A 115 23.60 6.02 -33.80
N LEU A 116 22.75 5.96 -34.84
CA LEU A 116 21.91 7.09 -35.27
C LEU A 116 20.43 6.78 -35.05
N TRP A 117 19.67 7.79 -34.64
CA TRP A 117 18.22 7.66 -34.53
C TRP A 117 17.57 7.39 -35.90
N LEU A 118 16.59 6.48 -35.91
CA LEU A 118 15.67 6.38 -37.04
C LEU A 118 14.73 7.60 -37.08
N PRO A 119 14.27 8.01 -38.28
CA PRO A 119 13.27 9.06 -38.40
C PRO A 119 12.03 8.78 -37.52
N GLY A 120 11.66 9.72 -36.67
CA GLY A 120 10.49 9.58 -35.76
C GLY A 120 10.72 8.74 -34.49
N GLN A 121 11.75 7.87 -34.44
CA GLN A 121 12.00 6.98 -33.30
C GLN A 121 12.17 7.75 -32.00
N ARG A 122 13.00 8.80 -31.97
CA ARG A 122 13.24 9.63 -30.77
C ARG A 122 11.94 10.20 -30.20
N GLN A 123 11.02 10.64 -31.06
CA GLN A 123 9.73 11.15 -30.66
C GLN A 123 8.85 10.05 -30.01
N ARG A 124 8.88 8.83 -30.58
CA ARG A 124 8.15 7.68 -30.04
C ARG A 124 8.72 7.21 -28.68
N GLU A 125 10.04 7.15 -28.56
CA GLU A 125 10.73 6.83 -27.30
C GLU A 125 10.39 7.87 -26.20
N SER A 126 10.43 9.16 -26.56
CA SER A 126 10.05 10.24 -25.61
C SER A 126 8.57 10.16 -25.21
N ALA A 127 7.68 9.83 -26.15
CA ALA A 127 6.25 9.64 -25.87
C ALA A 127 6.01 8.44 -24.93
N LEU A 128 6.73 7.32 -25.16
CA LEU A 128 6.66 6.15 -24.29
C LEU A 128 7.15 6.48 -22.89
N ALA A 129 8.30 7.15 -22.75
CA ALA A 129 8.82 7.56 -21.44
C ALA A 129 7.86 8.49 -20.70
N GLY A 130 7.18 9.41 -21.41
CA GLY A 130 6.13 10.26 -20.85
C GLY A 130 4.92 9.46 -20.35
N ALA A 131 4.44 8.51 -21.14
CA ALA A 131 3.33 7.63 -20.76
C ALA A 131 3.67 6.76 -19.53
N GLU A 132 4.92 6.26 -19.44
CA GLU A 132 5.40 5.52 -18.25
C GLU A 132 5.45 6.40 -16.98
N GLN A 133 5.79 7.70 -17.10
CA GLN A 133 5.73 8.64 -15.98
C GLN A 133 4.29 8.87 -15.50
N ASP A 134 3.36 9.06 -16.44
CA ASP A 134 1.95 9.26 -16.09
C ASP A 134 1.36 8.01 -15.44
N LEU A 135 1.69 6.82 -15.96
CA LEU A 135 1.31 5.55 -15.34
C LEU A 135 1.81 5.45 -13.88
N GLN A 136 3.06 5.83 -13.63
CA GLN A 136 3.61 5.74 -12.27
C GLN A 136 2.87 6.62 -11.27
N ARG A 137 2.41 7.82 -11.68
CA ARG A 137 1.61 8.70 -10.81
C ARG A 137 0.26 8.07 -10.47
N ASP A 138 -0.47 7.64 -11.48
CA ASP A 138 -1.79 7.05 -11.29
C ASP A 138 -1.72 5.67 -10.57
N ALA A 139 -0.62 4.92 -10.74
CA ALA A 139 -0.36 3.69 -9.99
C ALA A 139 -0.17 3.95 -8.48
N GLN A 140 0.43 5.07 -8.09
CA GLN A 140 0.55 5.46 -6.68
C GLN A 140 -0.81 5.84 -6.08
N ASP A 141 -1.61 6.60 -6.80
CA ASP A 141 -2.96 6.97 -6.35
C ASP A 141 -3.83 5.71 -6.18
N SER A 142 -3.74 4.77 -7.12
CA SER A 142 -4.44 3.49 -7.04
C SER A 142 -3.96 2.64 -5.85
N ALA A 143 -2.65 2.59 -5.59
CA ALA A 143 -2.09 1.86 -4.44
C ALA A 143 -2.53 2.47 -3.11
N ARG A 144 -2.59 3.82 -3.01
CA ARG A 144 -3.14 4.51 -1.83
C ARG A 144 -4.62 4.20 -1.63
N TRP A 145 -5.40 4.20 -2.70
CA TRP A 145 -6.81 3.84 -2.64
C TRP A 145 -7.02 2.40 -2.18
N GLN A 146 -6.23 1.44 -2.68
CA GLN A 146 -6.29 0.05 -2.21
C GLN A 146 -5.96 -0.06 -0.73
N LEU A 147 -4.88 0.58 -0.29
CA LEU A 147 -4.50 0.62 1.12
C LEU A 147 -5.58 1.25 2.00
N ALA A 148 -6.25 2.30 1.53
CA ALA A 148 -7.37 2.91 2.24
C ALA A 148 -8.53 1.91 2.46
N GLY A 149 -8.79 1.03 1.49
CA GLY A 149 -9.74 -0.08 1.63
C GLY A 149 -9.33 -1.08 2.72
N GLU A 150 -8.05 -1.47 2.76
CA GLU A 150 -7.52 -2.37 3.80
C GLU A 150 -7.60 -1.74 5.20
N VAL A 151 -7.27 -0.45 5.33
CA VAL A 151 -7.36 0.29 6.60
C VAL A 151 -8.81 0.41 7.04
N ARG A 152 -9.75 0.75 6.15
CA ARG A 152 -11.20 0.79 6.44
C ARG A 152 -11.70 -0.55 6.97
N GLU A 153 -11.35 -1.64 6.29
CA GLU A 153 -11.79 -2.97 6.67
C GLU A 153 -11.26 -3.37 8.06
N SER A 154 -9.97 -3.15 8.32
CA SER A 154 -9.37 -3.44 9.62
C SER A 154 -9.92 -2.56 10.74
N TYR A 155 -10.24 -1.29 10.45
CA TYR A 155 -10.89 -0.38 11.38
C TYR A 155 -12.28 -0.88 11.78
N TRP A 156 -13.13 -1.25 10.82
CA TRP A 156 -14.48 -1.73 11.11
C TRP A 156 -14.48 -3.07 11.82
N GLN A 157 -13.52 -3.96 11.54
CA GLN A 157 -13.34 -5.20 12.29
C GLN A 157 -12.98 -4.93 13.75
N ALA A 158 -12.06 -4.01 14.00
CA ALA A 158 -11.67 -3.65 15.36
C ALA A 158 -12.80 -2.94 16.13
N ARG A 159 -13.53 -2.01 15.48
CA ARG A 159 -14.72 -1.34 16.06
C ARG A 159 -15.81 -2.36 16.40
N GLY A 160 -16.01 -3.36 15.52
CA GLY A 160 -16.95 -4.45 15.76
C GLY A 160 -16.58 -5.25 17.02
N ALA A 161 -15.32 -5.65 17.12
CA ALA A 161 -14.82 -6.38 18.28
C ALA A 161 -14.95 -5.58 19.58
N GLU A 162 -14.63 -4.28 19.59
CA GLU A 162 -14.82 -3.39 20.77
C GLU A 162 -16.29 -3.32 21.20
N ALA A 163 -17.19 -3.17 20.24
CA ALA A 163 -18.62 -3.10 20.53
C ALA A 163 -19.19 -4.43 21.08
N GLU A 164 -18.74 -5.57 20.52
CA GLU A 164 -19.07 -6.91 21.02
C GLU A 164 -18.54 -7.13 22.44
N ARG A 165 -17.29 -6.71 22.73
CA ARG A 165 -16.73 -6.76 24.09
C ARG A 165 -17.56 -5.95 25.06
N ALA A 166 -17.91 -4.71 24.72
CA ALA A 166 -18.73 -3.87 25.56
C ALA A 166 -20.11 -4.48 25.84
N ALA A 167 -20.72 -5.16 24.88
CA ALA A 167 -21.97 -5.89 25.07
C ALA A 167 -21.79 -7.13 25.96
N ALA A 168 -20.70 -7.90 25.77
CA ALA A 168 -20.40 -9.08 26.57
C ALA A 168 -20.12 -8.73 28.06
N LEU A 169 -19.44 -7.62 28.32
CA LEU A 169 -19.20 -7.13 29.69
C LEU A 169 -20.51 -6.72 30.37
N ARG A 170 -21.40 -5.98 29.70
CA ARG A 170 -22.73 -5.65 30.25
C ARG A 170 -23.53 -6.91 30.56
N ARG A 171 -23.54 -7.91 29.68
CA ARG A 171 -24.17 -9.20 29.90
C ARG A 171 -23.58 -9.92 31.11
N LEU A 172 -22.29 -9.87 31.32
CA LEU A 172 -21.62 -10.43 32.50
C LEU A 172 -22.04 -9.73 33.76
N ASP A 173 -22.08 -8.39 33.80
CA ASP A 173 -22.50 -7.60 34.95
C ASP A 173 -23.93 -7.95 35.34
N ASP A 174 -24.86 -8.01 34.40
CA ASP A 174 -26.26 -8.38 34.63
C ASP A 174 -26.37 -9.84 35.16
N ALA A 175 -25.60 -10.78 34.60
CA ALA A 175 -25.61 -12.17 35.03
C ALA A 175 -25.05 -12.35 36.44
N VAL A 176 -24.00 -11.62 36.81
CA VAL A 176 -23.43 -11.61 38.17
C VAL A 176 -24.44 -11.04 39.16
N ALA A 177 -25.10 -9.93 38.81
CA ALA A 177 -26.14 -9.33 39.69
C ALA A 177 -27.32 -10.29 39.93
N LEU A 178 -27.82 -10.94 38.84
CA LEU A 178 -28.90 -11.92 38.96
C LEU A 178 -28.48 -13.15 39.76
N ALA A 179 -27.28 -13.71 39.55
CA ALA A 179 -26.78 -14.88 40.28
C ALA A 179 -26.63 -14.55 41.79
N SER A 180 -26.19 -13.35 42.13
CA SER A 180 -26.09 -12.89 43.50
C SER A 180 -27.47 -12.75 44.18
N ASP A 181 -28.46 -12.23 43.44
CA ASP A 181 -29.86 -12.13 43.99
C ASP A 181 -30.46 -13.52 44.20
N VAL A 182 -30.35 -14.40 43.21
CA VAL A 182 -30.84 -15.80 43.35
C VAL A 182 -30.14 -16.54 44.48
N GLU A 183 -28.84 -16.34 44.67
CA GLU A 183 -28.09 -16.94 45.79
C GLU A 183 -28.63 -16.50 47.16
N ARG A 184 -28.94 -15.20 47.31
CA ARG A 184 -29.55 -14.68 48.57
C ARG A 184 -30.92 -15.30 48.83
N ARG A 185 -31.80 -15.35 47.82
CA ARG A 185 -33.14 -15.95 47.92
C ARG A 185 -33.09 -17.45 48.19
N PHE A 186 -32.14 -18.17 47.56
CA PHE A 186 -31.90 -19.58 47.84
C PHE A 186 -31.47 -19.83 49.28
N LYS A 187 -30.57 -19.01 49.85
CA LYS A 187 -30.17 -19.09 51.27
C LYS A 187 -31.31 -18.75 52.23
N ALA A 188 -32.25 -17.91 51.83
CA ALA A 188 -33.47 -17.60 52.57
C ALA A 188 -34.54 -18.69 52.47
N GLY A 189 -34.39 -19.65 51.54
CA GLY A 189 -35.35 -20.72 51.29
C GLY A 189 -36.44 -20.39 50.27
N ASP A 190 -36.37 -19.23 49.61
CA ASP A 190 -37.40 -18.74 48.69
C ASP A 190 -37.27 -19.36 47.27
N LEU A 191 -36.10 -19.87 46.91
CA LEU A 191 -35.82 -20.47 45.60
C LEU A 191 -35.20 -21.87 45.71
N ALA A 192 -35.40 -22.65 44.67
CA ALA A 192 -34.88 -24.03 44.59
C ALA A 192 -33.37 -24.06 44.28
N ARG A 193 -32.72 -25.18 44.60
CA ARG A 193 -31.31 -25.44 44.22
C ARG A 193 -31.08 -25.43 42.69
N THR A 194 -32.10 -25.84 41.95
CA THR A 194 -32.11 -25.78 40.49
C THR A 194 -31.96 -24.37 39.94
N ASP A 195 -32.67 -23.42 40.56
CA ASP A 195 -32.60 -21.99 40.19
C ASP A 195 -31.21 -21.41 40.46
N PHE A 196 -30.65 -21.71 41.63
CA PHE A 196 -29.29 -21.32 41.97
C PHE A 196 -28.28 -21.88 40.94
N ASN A 197 -28.36 -23.15 40.56
CA ASN A 197 -27.46 -23.76 39.59
C ASN A 197 -27.63 -23.14 38.20
N GLN A 198 -28.85 -22.81 37.75
CA GLN A 198 -29.11 -22.16 36.49
C GLN A 198 -28.53 -20.73 36.44
N ALA A 199 -28.72 -19.93 37.49
CA ALA A 199 -28.18 -18.59 37.57
C ALA A 199 -26.64 -18.59 37.58
N LYS A 200 -26.00 -19.51 38.31
CA LYS A 200 -24.55 -19.69 38.31
C LYS A 200 -24.04 -20.19 36.96
N GLY A 201 -24.75 -21.09 36.30
CA GLY A 201 -24.45 -21.51 34.93
C GLY A 201 -24.47 -20.36 33.91
N ALA A 202 -25.48 -19.48 34.00
CA ALA A 202 -25.60 -18.29 33.19
C ALA A 202 -24.45 -17.28 33.44
N GLU A 203 -24.05 -17.06 34.69
CA GLU A 203 -22.88 -16.25 35.04
C GLU A 203 -21.60 -16.79 34.43
N HIS A 204 -21.34 -18.08 34.56
CA HIS A 204 -20.14 -18.70 33.98
C HIS A 204 -20.12 -18.62 32.44
N ALA A 205 -21.26 -18.83 31.78
CA ALA A 205 -21.39 -18.67 30.34
C ALA A 205 -21.13 -17.22 29.88
N ALA A 206 -21.66 -16.24 30.62
CA ALA A 206 -21.42 -14.82 30.33
C ALA A 206 -19.94 -14.44 30.53
N ARG A 207 -19.27 -14.98 31.56
CA ARG A 207 -17.84 -14.78 31.81
C ARG A 207 -16.97 -15.36 30.72
N SER A 208 -17.27 -16.56 30.23
CA SER A 208 -16.60 -17.16 29.09
C SER A 208 -16.74 -16.29 27.85
N GLY A 209 -17.95 -15.80 27.54
CA GLY A 209 -18.21 -14.93 26.41
C GLY A 209 -17.46 -13.60 26.48
N ALA A 210 -17.32 -13.01 27.69
CA ALA A 210 -16.55 -11.78 27.89
C ALA A 210 -15.05 -12.02 27.65
N ASN A 211 -14.49 -13.12 28.15
CA ASN A 211 -13.09 -13.48 27.90
C ASN A 211 -12.80 -13.73 26.39
N GLU A 212 -13.71 -14.40 25.69
CA GLU A 212 -13.59 -14.59 24.24
C GLU A 212 -13.64 -13.27 23.48
N ALA A 213 -14.52 -12.36 23.88
CA ALA A 213 -14.61 -11.03 23.28
C ALA A 213 -13.34 -10.20 23.49
N GLU A 214 -12.70 -10.29 24.67
CA GLU A 214 -11.41 -9.64 24.95
C GLU A 214 -10.31 -10.12 24.01
N VAL A 215 -10.23 -11.44 23.76
CA VAL A 215 -9.26 -12.02 22.82
C VAL A 215 -9.53 -11.52 21.39
N ARG A 216 -10.82 -11.40 20.98
CA ARG A 216 -11.17 -10.87 19.65
C ARG A 216 -10.75 -9.41 19.49
N VAL A 217 -10.95 -8.57 20.51
CA VAL A 217 -10.49 -7.16 20.49
C VAL A 217 -8.96 -7.10 20.35
N ALA A 218 -8.24 -7.84 21.22
CA ALA A 218 -6.79 -7.85 21.18
C ALA A 218 -6.26 -8.24 19.77
N ARG A 219 -6.84 -9.29 19.17
CA ARG A 219 -6.47 -9.72 17.82
C ARG A 219 -6.77 -8.66 16.76
N ALA A 220 -7.96 -8.04 16.79
CA ALA A 220 -8.37 -7.06 15.80
C ALA A 220 -7.51 -5.79 15.88
N LEU A 221 -7.19 -5.32 17.10
CA LEU A 221 -6.30 -4.19 17.32
C LEU A 221 -4.87 -4.48 16.83
N LEU A 222 -4.34 -5.68 17.08
CA LEU A 222 -3.02 -6.06 16.55
C LEU A 222 -2.96 -6.03 15.03
N VAL A 223 -4.01 -6.47 14.34
CA VAL A 223 -4.10 -6.39 12.87
C VAL A 223 -4.13 -4.93 12.42
N PHE A 224 -4.97 -4.10 13.03
CA PHE A 224 -5.04 -2.67 12.71
C PHE A 224 -3.69 -1.97 12.95
N THR A 225 -3.06 -2.21 14.09
CA THR A 225 -1.73 -1.66 14.44
C THR A 225 -0.65 -2.14 13.45
N ALA A 226 -0.70 -3.40 13.02
CA ALA A 226 0.26 -3.92 12.03
C ALA A 226 0.18 -3.17 10.69
N ILE A 227 -1.02 -2.77 10.27
CA ILE A 227 -1.23 -2.02 9.01
C ILE A 227 -0.86 -0.53 9.20
N THR A 228 -1.35 0.11 10.28
CA THR A 228 -1.34 1.57 10.44
C THR A 228 -0.22 2.10 11.35
N ALA A 229 0.38 1.25 12.18
CA ALA A 229 1.27 1.62 13.30
C ALA A 229 0.59 2.52 14.35
N LEU A 230 -0.73 2.56 14.41
CA LEU A 230 -1.48 3.24 15.45
C LEU A 230 -1.84 2.25 16.56
N GLU A 231 -1.64 2.64 17.82
CA GLU A 231 -1.96 1.81 19.00
C GLU A 231 -3.43 1.90 19.41
N SER A 232 -4.15 2.92 18.91
CA SER A 232 -5.57 3.15 19.21
C SER A 232 -6.35 3.42 17.93
N LEU A 233 -7.64 3.07 17.95
CA LEU A 233 -8.53 3.33 16.84
C LEU A 233 -8.84 4.83 16.69
N PRO A 234 -8.98 5.33 15.45
CA PRO A 234 -9.51 6.66 15.18
C PRO A 234 -10.89 6.88 15.82
N THR A 235 -11.13 8.07 16.32
CA THR A 235 -12.35 8.39 17.06
C THR A 235 -13.52 8.84 16.18
N GLY A 236 -13.28 9.19 14.91
CA GLY A 236 -14.30 9.64 13.97
C GLY A 236 -14.79 8.53 13.05
N GLU A 237 -16.12 8.48 12.84
CA GLU A 237 -16.70 7.65 11.77
C GLU A 237 -16.67 8.42 10.45
N GLU A 238 -16.52 7.69 9.35
CA GLU A 238 -16.50 8.27 8.01
C GLU A 238 -17.94 8.67 7.61
N SER A 239 -18.09 9.88 7.07
CA SER A 239 -19.35 10.34 6.52
C SER A 239 -19.48 10.00 5.03
N LEU A 240 -20.71 9.86 4.56
CA LEU A 240 -20.98 9.69 3.14
C LEU A 240 -20.56 10.95 2.36
N VAL A 241 -19.82 10.76 1.29
CA VAL A 241 -19.43 11.86 0.39
C VAL A 241 -20.65 12.32 -0.40
N VAL A 242 -20.98 13.61 -0.30
CA VAL A 242 -22.22 14.20 -0.88
C VAL A 242 -22.13 14.36 -2.40
N ASP A 243 -20.96 14.69 -2.92
CA ASP A 243 -20.72 14.88 -4.36
C ASP A 243 -19.46 14.09 -4.77
N PRO A 244 -19.60 12.77 -4.98
CA PRO A 244 -18.47 11.95 -5.32
C PRO A 244 -17.96 12.23 -6.73
N PRO A 245 -16.64 12.08 -6.99
CA PRO A 245 -16.08 12.23 -8.32
C PRO A 245 -16.70 11.22 -9.29
N PRO A 246 -16.76 11.54 -10.59
CA PRO A 246 -17.27 10.61 -11.59
C PRO A 246 -16.39 9.36 -11.66
N LEU A 247 -16.96 8.23 -12.04
CA LEU A 247 -16.27 6.93 -12.11
C LEU A 247 -15.01 6.97 -12.98
N THR A 248 -14.95 7.85 -13.98
CA THR A 248 -13.78 8.06 -14.84
C THR A 248 -12.55 8.58 -14.08
N GLU A 249 -12.75 9.21 -12.93
CA GLU A 249 -11.68 9.71 -12.05
C GLU A 249 -11.25 8.70 -10.99
N HIS A 250 -11.89 7.52 -10.97
CA HIS A 250 -11.55 6.46 -10.02
C HIS A 250 -10.07 6.04 -10.17
N PRO A 251 -9.26 6.02 -9.07
CA PRO A 251 -7.81 5.83 -9.15
C PRO A 251 -7.39 4.55 -9.90
N ALA A 252 -8.09 3.44 -9.68
CA ALA A 252 -7.78 2.18 -10.36
C ALA A 252 -8.12 2.20 -11.86
N LEU A 253 -9.18 2.92 -12.26
CA LEU A 253 -9.52 3.09 -13.68
C LEU A 253 -8.53 4.00 -14.39
N ARG A 254 -8.12 5.11 -13.77
CA ARG A 254 -7.06 5.98 -14.30
C ARG A 254 -5.77 5.20 -14.50
N GLN A 255 -5.36 4.39 -13.51
CA GLN A 255 -4.18 3.55 -13.66
C GLN A 255 -4.27 2.63 -14.87
N LEU A 256 -5.38 1.91 -15.07
CA LEU A 256 -5.55 1.01 -16.22
C LEU A 256 -5.64 1.76 -17.56
N ASP A 257 -6.22 2.95 -17.58
CA ASP A 257 -6.19 3.81 -18.76
C ASP A 257 -4.74 4.18 -19.13
N ARG A 258 -3.88 4.51 -18.13
CA ARG A 258 -2.44 4.74 -18.36
C ARG A 258 -1.71 3.48 -18.81
N VAL A 259 -2.05 2.31 -18.28
CA VAL A 259 -1.50 1.03 -18.77
C VAL A 259 -1.81 0.85 -20.24
N ALA A 260 -3.04 1.12 -20.67
CA ALA A 260 -3.43 1.07 -22.08
C ALA A 260 -2.67 2.13 -22.92
N GLY A 261 -2.46 3.33 -22.38
CA GLY A 261 -1.66 4.39 -23.01
C GLY A 261 -0.18 3.99 -23.22
N VAL A 262 0.44 3.33 -22.24
CA VAL A 262 1.80 2.80 -22.37
C VAL A 262 1.85 1.70 -23.43
N ALA A 263 0.89 0.77 -23.41
CA ALA A 263 0.81 -0.30 -24.41
C ALA A 263 0.60 0.27 -25.83
N GLU A 264 -0.21 1.32 -25.99
CA GLU A 264 -0.38 2.04 -27.25
C GLU A 264 0.93 2.71 -27.71
N ALA A 265 1.65 3.37 -26.80
CA ALA A 265 2.93 3.98 -27.13
C ALA A 265 3.97 2.94 -27.58
N ARG A 266 4.01 1.76 -26.93
CA ARG A 266 4.86 0.62 -27.32
C ARG A 266 4.47 0.07 -28.70
N MET A 267 3.18 -0.09 -28.96
CA MET A 267 2.67 -0.53 -30.26
C MET A 267 3.11 0.44 -31.37
N ARG A 268 2.94 1.75 -31.17
CA ARG A 268 3.36 2.77 -32.14
C ARG A 268 4.88 2.77 -32.36
N LEU A 269 5.66 2.62 -31.27
CA LEU A 269 7.11 2.49 -31.38
C LEU A 269 7.50 1.25 -32.17
N ALA A 270 6.92 0.08 -31.91
CA ALA A 270 7.18 -1.17 -32.61
C ALA A 270 6.81 -1.10 -34.12
N THR A 271 5.72 -0.38 -34.43
CA THR A 271 5.27 -0.20 -35.81
C THR A 271 6.17 0.74 -36.61
N ASP A 272 6.69 1.78 -35.95
CA ASP A 272 7.53 2.80 -36.62
C ASP A 272 9.02 2.38 -36.67
N THR A 273 9.45 1.47 -35.77
CA THR A 273 10.84 1.04 -35.62
C THR A 273 11.07 -0.34 -36.27
N LEU A 274 10.97 -0.41 -37.60
CA LEU A 274 11.04 -1.67 -38.36
C LEU A 274 12.44 -2.26 -38.51
N ARG A 275 13.49 -1.49 -38.20
CA ARG A 275 14.90 -1.90 -38.32
C ARG A 275 15.71 -1.42 -37.13
N GLU A 276 16.87 -2.03 -36.94
CA GLU A 276 17.84 -1.56 -35.95
C GLU A 276 18.42 -0.20 -36.39
N ASN A 277 18.98 0.54 -35.41
CA ASN A 277 19.55 1.87 -35.68
C ASN A 277 20.74 1.79 -36.66
N PRO A 278 20.82 2.69 -37.63
CA PRO A 278 22.04 2.81 -38.46
C PRO A 278 23.22 3.23 -37.57
N GLU A 279 24.42 2.76 -37.96
CA GLU A 279 25.68 3.08 -37.28
C GLU A 279 26.61 3.83 -38.21
N LEU A 280 27.15 4.94 -37.74
CA LEU A 280 28.24 5.66 -38.42
C LEU A 280 29.55 5.17 -37.82
N ASN A 281 30.42 4.61 -38.67
CA ASN A 281 31.72 4.07 -38.27
C ASN A 281 32.85 4.95 -38.82
N LEU A 282 33.79 5.30 -37.94
CA LEU A 282 35.03 5.96 -38.27
C LEU A 282 36.18 5.08 -37.78
N ALA A 283 36.99 4.54 -38.70
CA ALA A 283 38.13 3.71 -38.32
C ALA A 283 39.43 4.31 -38.81
N TYR A 284 40.43 4.24 -37.94
CA TYR A 284 41.82 4.48 -38.31
C TYR A 284 42.59 3.17 -38.23
N ARG A 285 43.17 2.75 -39.39
CA ARG A 285 43.93 1.52 -39.50
C ARG A 285 45.38 1.86 -39.80
N ARG A 286 46.30 1.20 -39.08
CA ARG A 286 47.73 1.24 -39.34
C ARG A 286 48.22 -0.18 -39.57
N GLU A 287 48.72 -0.43 -40.77
CA GLU A 287 49.12 -1.79 -41.19
C GLU A 287 50.46 -1.82 -41.85
N ARG A 288 51.11 -2.99 -41.82
CA ARG A 288 52.23 -3.40 -42.67
C ARG A 288 52.11 -4.88 -43.02
N SER A 289 52.53 -5.27 -44.21
CA SER A 289 52.39 -6.66 -44.68
C SER A 289 53.59 -7.53 -44.37
N SER A 290 54.79 -6.90 -44.12
CA SER A 290 56.02 -7.62 -43.75
C SER A 290 56.95 -6.75 -42.88
N ASN A 291 58.01 -7.38 -42.38
CA ASN A 291 59.05 -6.66 -41.60
C ASN A 291 59.86 -5.65 -42.41
N SER A 292 59.89 -5.81 -43.77
CA SER A 292 60.62 -4.92 -44.68
C SER A 292 59.77 -3.75 -45.20
N GLU A 293 58.52 -3.69 -44.84
CA GLU A 293 57.57 -2.67 -45.32
C GLU A 293 57.29 -1.63 -44.22
N ALA A 294 57.18 -0.36 -44.67
CA ALA A 294 56.81 0.73 -43.76
C ALA A 294 55.32 0.63 -43.42
N TYR A 295 54.96 1.10 -42.21
CA TYR A 295 53.54 1.18 -41.82
C TYR A 295 52.80 2.18 -42.71
N GLY A 296 51.74 1.71 -43.36
CA GLY A 296 50.72 2.52 -44.03
C GLY A 296 49.60 2.89 -43.04
N GLY A 297 49.05 4.09 -43.17
CA GLY A 297 47.87 4.51 -42.41
C GLY A 297 46.68 4.79 -43.33
N SER A 298 45.51 4.35 -42.99
CA SER A 298 44.26 4.62 -43.68
C SER A 298 43.14 5.05 -42.73
N VAL A 299 42.23 5.91 -43.21
CA VAL A 299 41.03 6.30 -42.51
C VAL A 299 39.82 5.81 -43.29
N THR A 300 38.92 5.11 -42.62
CA THR A 300 37.70 4.56 -43.22
C THR A 300 36.48 5.23 -42.63
N PHE A 301 35.62 5.76 -43.47
CA PHE A 301 34.26 6.19 -43.08
C PHE A 301 33.28 5.17 -43.64
N GLY A 302 32.40 4.68 -42.76
CA GLY A 302 31.39 3.71 -43.13
C GLY A 302 30.06 4.02 -42.52
N ILE A 303 28.98 3.66 -43.18
CA ILE A 303 27.64 3.61 -42.61
C ILE A 303 27.12 2.20 -42.74
N ARG A 304 26.69 1.65 -41.60
CA ARG A 304 26.03 0.34 -41.53
C ARG A 304 24.55 0.55 -41.39
N ILE A 305 23.74 0.09 -42.33
CA ILE A 305 22.29 0.22 -42.32
C ILE A 305 21.69 -1.19 -42.24
N PRO A 306 21.18 -1.62 -41.06
CA PRO A 306 20.46 -2.88 -40.94
C PRO A 306 19.18 -2.83 -41.77
N LEU A 307 18.92 -3.87 -42.54
CA LEU A 307 17.71 -3.97 -43.36
C LEU A 307 16.57 -4.59 -42.56
N ALA A 308 15.39 -4.05 -42.77
CA ALA A 308 14.16 -4.61 -42.17
C ALA A 308 13.79 -5.93 -42.85
N THR A 309 13.28 -6.88 -42.07
CA THR A 309 12.66 -8.10 -42.58
C THR A 309 11.33 -8.32 -41.88
N ASP A 310 10.30 -8.65 -42.66
CA ASP A 310 8.95 -8.90 -42.11
C ASP A 310 8.93 -10.06 -41.10
N ALA A 311 9.72 -11.11 -41.36
CA ALA A 311 9.86 -12.24 -40.46
C ALA A 311 10.33 -11.84 -39.05
N ARG A 312 11.16 -10.80 -38.92
CA ARG A 312 11.64 -10.29 -37.62
C ARG A 312 10.68 -9.28 -36.95
N ASN A 313 9.98 -8.50 -37.78
CA ASN A 313 9.14 -7.41 -37.27
C ASN A 313 7.71 -7.86 -36.99
N ALA A 314 7.14 -8.76 -37.81
CA ALA A 314 5.78 -9.24 -37.62
C ALA A 314 5.48 -9.78 -36.19
N PRO A 315 6.35 -10.61 -35.55
CA PRO A 315 6.13 -11.07 -34.19
C PRO A 315 6.16 -9.93 -33.16
N LYS A 316 7.05 -8.94 -33.31
CA LYS A 316 7.17 -7.80 -32.40
C LYS A 316 5.92 -6.90 -32.46
N ILE A 317 5.46 -6.62 -33.69
CA ILE A 317 4.26 -5.82 -33.92
C ILE A 317 3.02 -6.56 -33.40
N ALA A 318 2.92 -7.86 -33.69
CA ALA A 318 1.81 -8.68 -33.20
C ALA A 318 1.75 -8.73 -31.68
N ALA A 319 2.89 -8.89 -30.99
CA ALA A 319 2.98 -8.88 -29.53
C ALA A 319 2.55 -7.52 -28.94
N ALA A 320 3.04 -6.41 -29.51
CA ALA A 320 2.67 -5.08 -29.06
C ALA A 320 1.17 -4.76 -29.29
N ASN A 321 0.61 -5.21 -30.41
CA ASN A 321 -0.83 -5.11 -30.66
C ASN A 321 -1.65 -5.94 -29.67
N ALA A 322 -1.21 -7.16 -29.35
CA ALA A 322 -1.87 -8.00 -28.35
C ALA A 322 -1.87 -7.34 -26.98
N GLU A 323 -0.72 -6.82 -26.51
CA GLU A 323 -0.59 -6.08 -25.24
C GLU A 323 -1.57 -4.89 -25.18
N PHE A 324 -1.67 -4.13 -26.28
CA PHE A 324 -2.59 -2.99 -26.36
C PHE A 324 -4.06 -3.41 -26.27
N ILE A 325 -4.46 -4.46 -27.01
CA ILE A 325 -5.83 -4.97 -26.98
C ILE A 325 -6.16 -5.52 -25.60
N GLU A 326 -5.26 -6.28 -24.98
CA GLU A 326 -5.41 -6.82 -23.64
C GLU A 326 -5.60 -5.69 -22.61
N ALA A 327 -4.75 -4.66 -22.64
CA ALA A 327 -4.84 -3.53 -21.74
C ALA A 327 -6.17 -2.76 -21.89
N ARG A 328 -6.60 -2.48 -23.12
CA ARG A 328 -7.90 -1.84 -23.38
C ARG A 328 -9.08 -2.68 -22.91
N THR A 329 -9.04 -3.98 -23.15
CA THR A 329 -10.09 -4.90 -22.73
C THR A 329 -10.13 -5.01 -21.19
N ALA A 330 -8.98 -5.06 -20.53
CA ALA A 330 -8.87 -5.05 -19.08
C ALA A 330 -9.47 -3.77 -18.47
N HIS A 331 -9.19 -2.59 -19.04
CA HIS A 331 -9.79 -1.32 -18.62
C HIS A 331 -11.32 -1.33 -18.78
N ALA A 332 -11.83 -1.76 -19.93
CA ALA A 332 -13.29 -1.82 -20.17
C ALA A 332 -13.97 -2.77 -19.16
N ARG A 333 -13.41 -3.96 -18.95
CA ARG A 333 -13.93 -4.94 -18.00
C ARG A 333 -13.93 -4.40 -16.56
N LEU A 334 -12.84 -3.76 -16.12
CA LEU A 334 -12.78 -3.21 -14.78
C LEU A 334 -13.78 -2.07 -14.59
N ARG A 335 -13.97 -1.22 -15.59
CA ARG A 335 -15.00 -0.17 -15.56
C ARG A 335 -16.38 -0.75 -15.32
N ASP A 336 -16.74 -1.81 -16.04
CA ASP A 336 -18.05 -2.46 -15.89
C ASP A 336 -18.18 -3.12 -14.50
N GLN A 337 -17.10 -3.68 -13.96
CA GLN A 337 -17.05 -4.21 -12.59
C GLN A 337 -17.27 -3.12 -11.54
N PHE A 338 -16.58 -1.98 -11.64
CA PHE A 338 -16.77 -0.87 -10.69
C PHE A 338 -18.15 -0.24 -10.79
N GLN A 339 -18.73 -0.20 -11.98
CA GLN A 339 -20.11 0.25 -12.14
C GLN A 339 -21.10 -0.66 -11.41
N ALA A 340 -20.91 -1.98 -11.51
CA ALA A 340 -21.72 -2.94 -10.80
C ALA A 340 -21.50 -2.87 -9.28
N GLU A 341 -20.23 -2.74 -8.83
CA GLU A 341 -19.87 -2.60 -7.42
C GLU A 341 -20.47 -1.34 -6.79
N LEU A 342 -20.46 -0.23 -7.52
CA LEU A 342 -21.06 1.02 -7.06
C LEU A 342 -22.57 0.86 -6.83
N LEU A 343 -23.29 0.23 -7.78
CA LEU A 343 -24.72 -0.05 -7.65
C LEU A 343 -25.01 -1.03 -6.49
N ALA A 344 -24.15 -2.03 -6.30
CA ALA A 344 -24.26 -2.97 -5.18
C ALA A 344 -24.06 -2.26 -3.84
N SER A 345 -23.00 -1.46 -3.69
CA SER A 345 -22.70 -0.70 -2.48
C SER A 345 -23.79 0.31 -2.11
N GLN A 346 -24.44 0.95 -3.11
CA GLN A 346 -25.58 1.82 -2.88
C GLN A 346 -26.78 1.05 -2.29
N ARG A 347 -27.08 -0.14 -2.83
CA ARG A 347 -28.15 -1.00 -2.32
C ARG A 347 -27.82 -1.55 -0.93
N GLU A 348 -26.56 -1.95 -0.70
CA GLU A 348 -26.11 -2.39 0.62
C GLU A 348 -26.31 -1.30 1.68
N LEU A 349 -25.96 -0.05 1.38
CA LEU A 349 -26.19 1.07 2.30
C LEU A 349 -27.67 1.27 2.60
N GLN A 350 -28.54 1.25 1.59
CA GLN A 350 -30.00 1.37 1.78
C GLN A 350 -30.54 0.25 2.67
N GLN A 351 -30.12 -1.00 2.42
CA GLN A 351 -30.54 -2.16 3.22
C GLN A 351 -30.00 -2.11 4.64
N ALA A 352 -28.73 -1.71 4.84
CA ALA A 352 -28.14 -1.57 6.17
C ALA A 352 -28.87 -0.50 7.02
N GLN A 353 -29.24 0.62 6.40
CA GLN A 353 -30.00 1.67 7.08
C GLN A 353 -31.42 1.20 7.45
N ALA A 354 -32.12 0.50 6.53
CA ALA A 354 -33.43 -0.07 6.81
C ALA A 354 -33.37 -1.13 7.93
N ALA A 355 -32.36 -2.02 7.88
CA ALA A 355 -32.15 -3.04 8.91
C ALA A 355 -31.87 -2.41 10.29
N LEU A 356 -31.13 -1.31 10.35
CA LEU A 356 -30.86 -0.60 11.60
C LEU A 356 -32.15 -0.07 12.26
N VAL A 357 -33.05 0.51 11.49
CA VAL A 357 -34.34 0.99 12.01
C VAL A 357 -35.15 -0.15 12.62
N LEU A 358 -35.23 -1.30 11.93
CA LEU A 358 -35.96 -2.47 12.43
C LEU A 358 -35.29 -3.07 13.68
N ALA A 359 -33.95 -3.14 13.73
CA ALA A 359 -33.23 -3.64 14.87
C ALA A 359 -33.39 -2.73 16.10
N GLN A 360 -33.40 -1.41 15.93
CA GLN A 360 -33.65 -0.45 17.01
C GLN A 360 -35.07 -0.59 17.58
N GLU A 361 -36.07 -0.76 16.74
CA GLU A 361 -37.44 -0.97 17.21
C GLU A 361 -37.59 -2.31 17.97
N ARG A 362 -37.00 -3.39 17.45
CA ARG A 362 -36.94 -4.68 18.15
C ARG A 362 -36.22 -4.57 19.49
N GLN A 363 -35.11 -3.86 19.56
CA GLN A 363 -34.38 -3.61 20.81
C GLN A 363 -35.26 -2.87 21.82
N ARG A 364 -36.00 -1.83 21.41
CA ARG A 364 -36.91 -1.08 22.26
C ARG A 364 -38.00 -1.97 22.85
N LEU A 365 -38.66 -2.79 22.02
CA LEU A 365 -39.73 -3.69 22.45
C LEU A 365 -39.23 -4.79 23.38
N THR A 366 -38.07 -5.40 23.09
CA THR A 366 -37.50 -6.45 23.95
C THR A 366 -36.99 -5.89 25.26
N ALA A 367 -36.42 -4.68 25.28
CA ALA A 367 -36.00 -4.02 26.51
C ALA A 367 -37.21 -3.66 27.43
N GLU A 368 -38.31 -3.19 26.86
CA GLU A 368 -39.55 -2.91 27.59
C GLU A 368 -40.11 -4.19 28.19
N THR A 369 -40.24 -5.26 27.39
CA THR A 369 -40.75 -6.57 27.82
C THR A 369 -39.88 -7.15 28.96
N GLU A 370 -38.54 -7.12 28.80
CA GLU A 370 -37.59 -7.60 29.79
C GLU A 370 -37.73 -6.80 31.11
N GLY A 371 -37.86 -5.47 31.03
CA GLY A 371 -38.05 -4.63 32.19
C GLY A 371 -39.34 -4.94 32.99
N LEU A 372 -40.44 -5.26 32.27
CA LEU A 372 -41.72 -5.68 32.92
C LEU A 372 -41.58 -7.06 33.58
N LEU A 373 -40.99 -8.03 32.88
CA LEU A 373 -40.81 -9.38 33.40
C LEU A 373 -39.75 -9.45 34.51
N ALA A 374 -38.76 -8.54 34.52
CA ALA A 374 -37.84 -8.41 35.66
C ALA A 374 -38.57 -7.98 36.94
N LYS A 375 -39.54 -7.06 36.83
CA LYS A 375 -40.36 -6.66 37.97
C LYS A 375 -41.27 -7.81 38.47
N ALA A 376 -41.89 -8.55 37.54
CA ALA A 376 -42.71 -9.71 37.84
C ALA A 376 -41.91 -10.83 38.57
N PHE A 377 -40.65 -11.08 38.12
CA PHE A 377 -39.74 -12.01 38.81
C PHE A 377 -39.43 -11.56 40.25
N ASN A 378 -39.20 -10.27 40.45
CA ASN A 378 -38.93 -9.75 41.79
C ASN A 378 -40.13 -9.87 42.72
N LEU A 379 -41.37 -9.83 42.19
CA LEU A 379 -42.61 -10.05 42.94
C LEU A 379 -42.96 -11.54 43.11
N GLY A 380 -42.19 -12.46 42.48
CA GLY A 380 -42.45 -13.90 42.55
C GLY A 380 -43.56 -14.40 41.60
N GLU A 381 -43.99 -13.57 40.63
CA GLU A 381 -45.07 -13.88 39.68
C GLU A 381 -44.62 -14.75 38.51
N ILE A 382 -43.31 -14.80 38.21
CA ILE A 382 -42.72 -15.65 37.17
C ILE A 382 -41.51 -16.40 37.69
N ASP A 383 -41.16 -17.49 37.02
CA ASP A 383 -39.98 -18.32 37.30
C ASP A 383 -38.67 -17.77 36.74
N LEU A 384 -37.54 -18.27 37.26
CA LEU A 384 -36.19 -17.88 36.80
C LEU A 384 -35.96 -18.28 35.34
N ALA A 385 -36.49 -19.40 34.88
CA ALA A 385 -36.30 -19.85 33.51
C ALA A 385 -36.90 -18.85 32.51
N THR A 386 -38.11 -18.33 32.78
CA THR A 386 -38.73 -17.27 31.97
C THR A 386 -37.92 -15.98 32.01
N ARG A 387 -37.38 -15.57 33.20
CA ARG A 387 -36.50 -14.42 33.35
C ARG A 387 -35.21 -14.53 32.52
N LEU A 388 -34.53 -15.68 32.57
CA LEU A 388 -33.30 -15.95 31.80
C LEU A 388 -33.57 -15.96 30.31
N ARG A 389 -34.68 -16.55 29.86
CA ARG A 389 -35.06 -16.56 28.43
C ARG A 389 -35.24 -15.14 27.89
N THR A 390 -36.01 -14.31 28.60
CA THR A 390 -36.29 -12.93 28.21
C THR A 390 -35.03 -12.08 28.18
N ALA A 391 -34.14 -12.25 29.18
CA ALA A 391 -32.83 -11.61 29.20
C ALA A 391 -32.00 -12.01 27.97
N THR A 392 -32.02 -13.30 27.58
CA THR A 392 -31.32 -13.77 26.40
C THR A 392 -31.88 -13.15 25.10
N GLU A 393 -33.21 -13.01 25.00
CA GLU A 393 -33.87 -12.35 23.85
C GLU A 393 -33.47 -10.86 23.78
N ARG A 394 -33.37 -10.15 24.91
CA ARG A 394 -32.89 -8.78 24.99
C ARG A 394 -31.43 -8.68 24.54
N TYR A 395 -30.53 -9.52 25.05
CA TYR A 395 -29.12 -9.51 24.65
C TYR A 395 -28.94 -9.79 23.12
N ALA A 396 -29.78 -10.68 22.57
CA ALA A 396 -29.77 -10.93 21.13
C ALA A 396 -30.22 -9.69 20.33
N ALA A 397 -31.23 -8.95 20.79
CA ALA A 397 -31.67 -7.71 20.16
C ALA A 397 -30.65 -6.58 20.31
N ASP A 398 -29.99 -6.46 21.46
CA ASP A 398 -28.91 -5.49 21.70
C ASP A 398 -27.72 -5.77 20.76
N ALA A 399 -27.30 -7.03 20.66
CA ALA A 399 -26.21 -7.44 19.75
C ALA A 399 -26.56 -7.20 18.28
N ASP A 400 -27.82 -7.48 17.87
CA ASP A 400 -28.30 -7.22 16.52
C ASP A 400 -28.30 -5.72 16.18
N THR A 401 -28.71 -4.87 17.10
CA THR A 401 -28.68 -3.41 16.92
C THR A 401 -27.25 -2.88 16.82
N ILE A 402 -26.32 -3.40 17.63
CA ILE A 402 -24.90 -3.04 17.54
C ILE A 402 -24.34 -3.46 16.18
N ARG A 403 -24.60 -4.69 15.76
CA ARG A 403 -24.15 -5.22 14.47
C ARG A 403 -24.69 -4.41 13.30
N THR A 404 -25.99 -4.13 13.25
CA THR A 404 -26.60 -3.37 12.14
C THR A 404 -26.15 -1.92 12.11
N ARG A 405 -25.85 -1.29 13.25
CA ARG A 405 -25.25 0.05 13.32
C ARG A 405 -23.85 0.06 12.68
N LEU A 406 -23.01 -0.90 13.05
CA LEU A 406 -21.65 -1.05 12.50
C LEU A 406 -21.69 -1.36 10.99
N GLU A 407 -22.62 -2.21 10.55
CA GLU A 407 -22.81 -2.51 9.13
C GLU A 407 -23.28 -1.28 8.34
N SER A 408 -24.12 -0.41 8.92
CA SER A 408 -24.49 0.87 8.28
C SER A 408 -23.27 1.79 8.12
N GLY A 409 -22.42 1.95 9.13
CA GLY A 409 -21.18 2.72 9.03
C GLY A 409 -20.19 2.12 8.04
N ARG A 410 -20.02 0.79 8.06
CA ARG A 410 -19.16 0.05 7.12
C ARG A 410 -19.66 0.18 5.68
N ALA A 411 -20.98 0.17 5.45
CA ALA A 411 -21.59 0.37 4.13
C ALA A 411 -21.31 1.79 3.58
N ILE A 412 -21.28 2.82 4.44
CA ILE A 412 -20.84 4.17 4.05
C ILE A 412 -19.39 4.14 3.56
N SER A 413 -18.48 3.53 4.35
CA SER A 413 -17.07 3.42 3.98
C SER A 413 -16.85 2.62 2.69
N ARG A 414 -17.62 1.54 2.46
CA ARG A 414 -17.60 0.76 1.21
C ARG A 414 -18.08 1.57 0.01
N LEU A 415 -19.15 2.34 0.17
CA LEU A 415 -19.65 3.20 -0.90
C LEU A 415 -18.63 4.30 -1.24
N ASN A 416 -18.01 4.95 -0.25
CA ASN A 416 -16.92 5.90 -0.49
C ASN A 416 -15.72 5.24 -1.19
N GLN A 417 -15.37 4.00 -0.81
CA GLN A 417 -14.34 3.20 -1.45
C GLN A 417 -14.68 2.90 -2.92
N ALA A 418 -15.93 2.53 -3.21
CA ALA A 418 -16.40 2.26 -4.55
C ALA A 418 -16.44 3.51 -5.44
N HIS A 419 -16.58 4.70 -4.85
CA HIS A 419 -16.41 5.98 -5.54
C HIS A 419 -14.94 6.38 -5.76
N GLY A 420 -13.99 5.61 -5.24
CA GLY A 420 -12.56 5.93 -5.36
C GLY A 420 -12.06 7.02 -4.41
N VAL A 421 -12.83 7.37 -3.38
CA VAL A 421 -12.51 8.46 -2.44
C VAL A 421 -11.66 7.93 -1.27
N LEU A 422 -10.63 8.69 -0.91
CA LEU A 422 -9.85 8.45 0.32
C LEU A 422 -10.63 8.97 1.53
N PRO A 423 -10.40 8.41 2.75
CA PRO A 423 -11.05 8.88 3.97
C PRO A 423 -10.73 10.33 4.30
#